data_c767ddbd22c6f1db2f45de83a3dfc017
#
_entry.id   c767ddbd22c6f1db2f45de83a3dfc017
#
_cell.length_a   1.000
_cell.length_b   1.000
_cell.length_c   1.000
_cell.angle_alpha   90.00
_cell.angle_beta   90.00
_cell.angle_gamma   90.00
#
_symmetry.space_group_name_H-M   'P 1'
#
loop_
_entity.id
_entity.type
_entity.pdbx_description
1 polymer ?
#
loop_
_entity_poly.entity_id
_entity_poly.type
_entity_poly.pdbx_seq_one_letter_code
_entity_poly.pdbx_strand_id
1 'polypeptide(L)'
;ISGIVDKNYNSCLKEIVKISEDFNQMFSKTKFEELYTFKHNSDPSGESEVSDMYWEFKNGDKILLACYNWNTSFGKKKGYVDEMRITISSKEFDTFLLNE
;
A
#
# COMPACT_ATOMS: atom_id res chain seq x y z
N ILE A 1 12.19 1.68 0.34
CA ILE A 1 12.11 1.12 1.71
C ILE A 1 10.68 0.66 1.96
N SER A 2 10.52 -0.52 2.48
CA SER A 2 9.21 -1.08 2.83
C SER A 2 9.23 -1.63 4.24
N GLY A 3 8.15 -1.36 4.98
CA GLY A 3 7.86 -1.99 6.26
C GLY A 3 6.58 -2.81 6.15
N ILE A 4 6.56 -3.98 6.75
CA ILE A 4 5.42 -4.90 6.73
C ILE A 4 5.03 -5.25 8.16
N VAL A 5 3.73 -5.18 8.46
CA VAL A 5 3.18 -5.56 9.76
C VAL A 5 2.01 -6.50 9.51
N ASP A 6 2.05 -7.70 10.13
CA ASP A 6 0.92 -8.63 10.10
C ASP A 6 -0.27 -7.96 10.76
N LYS A 7 -1.38 -7.85 10.04
CA LYS A 7 -2.52 -7.14 10.55
C LYS A 7 -3.80 -7.58 9.86
N ASN A 8 -4.81 -7.83 10.67
CA ASN A 8 -6.16 -8.06 10.20
C ASN A 8 -6.61 -6.92 9.28
N TYR A 9 -7.29 -7.24 8.18
CA TYR A 9 -7.65 -6.27 7.14
C TYR A 9 -8.47 -5.09 7.69
N ASN A 10 -9.50 -5.37 8.51
CA ASN A 10 -10.33 -4.30 9.07
C ASN A 10 -9.55 -3.39 10.02
N SER A 11 -8.67 -3.96 10.83
CA SER A 11 -7.79 -3.20 11.71
C SER A 11 -6.79 -2.39 10.91
N CYS A 12 -6.29 -2.95 9.81
CA CYS A 12 -5.39 -2.26 8.89
C CYS A 12 -6.06 -1.03 8.27
N LEU A 13 -7.30 -1.17 7.78
CA LEU A 13 -8.03 -0.04 7.19
C LEU A 13 -8.19 1.11 8.18
N LYS A 14 -8.54 0.81 9.43
CA LYS A 14 -8.65 1.83 10.49
C LYS A 14 -7.31 2.51 10.75
N GLU A 15 -6.24 1.73 10.76
CA GLU A 15 -4.89 2.24 11.00
C GLU A 15 -4.41 3.17 9.88
N ILE A 16 -4.57 2.77 8.61
CA ILE A 16 -4.09 3.61 7.50
C ILE A 16 -4.90 4.89 7.36
N VAL A 17 -6.19 4.88 7.67
CA VAL A 17 -7.02 6.10 7.70
C VAL A 17 -6.49 7.05 8.77
N LYS A 18 -6.19 6.53 9.96
CA LYS A 18 -5.63 7.34 11.05
C LYS A 18 -4.27 7.92 10.69
N ILE A 19 -3.38 7.11 10.11
CA ILE A 19 -2.07 7.57 9.63
C ILE A 19 -2.24 8.64 8.55
N SER A 20 -3.22 8.46 7.64
CA SER A 20 -3.46 9.41 6.57
C SER A 20 -3.84 10.80 7.07
N GLU A 21 -4.57 10.88 8.17
CA GLU A 21 -4.92 12.16 8.79
C GLU A 21 -3.66 12.91 9.22
N ASP A 22 -2.73 12.21 9.88
CA ASP A 22 -1.46 12.78 10.32
C ASP A 22 -0.59 13.18 9.11
N PHE A 23 -0.50 12.33 8.11
CA PHE A 23 0.30 12.59 6.91
C PHE A 23 -0.24 13.78 6.11
N ASN A 24 -1.55 13.92 6.00
CA ASN A 24 -2.15 15.05 5.31
C ASN A 24 -1.89 16.38 6.01
N GLN A 25 -1.74 16.37 7.33
CA GLN A 25 -1.32 17.55 8.08
C GLN A 25 0.17 17.86 7.85
N MET A 26 1.01 16.83 7.83
CA MET A 26 2.46 16.98 7.66
C MET A 26 2.85 17.33 6.22
N PHE A 27 2.14 16.79 5.24
CA PHE A 27 2.48 16.87 3.81
C PHE A 27 1.42 17.62 3.02
N SER A 28 1.13 18.85 3.41
CA SER A 28 0.05 19.66 2.82
C SER A 28 0.24 20.03 1.36
N LYS A 29 1.47 19.90 0.84
CA LYS A 29 1.80 20.26 -0.55
C LYS A 29 2.04 19.04 -1.44
N THR A 30 1.60 17.88 -1.02
CA THR A 30 1.74 16.65 -1.80
C THR A 30 0.46 16.38 -2.60
N LYS A 31 0.62 15.61 -3.68
CA LYS A 31 -0.53 15.04 -4.38
C LYS A 31 -0.97 13.80 -3.59
N PHE A 32 -2.18 13.83 -3.05
CA PHE A 32 -2.74 12.73 -2.27
C PHE A 32 -3.79 11.99 -3.10
N GLU A 33 -3.64 10.67 -3.19
CA GLU A 33 -4.66 9.79 -3.74
C GLU A 33 -5.37 9.06 -2.60
N GLU A 34 -6.69 9.24 -2.52
CA GLU A 34 -7.54 8.67 -1.48
C GLU A 34 -7.56 7.15 -1.53
N LEU A 35 -8.07 6.54 -0.47
CA LEU A 35 -8.21 5.09 -0.35
C LEU A 35 -8.95 4.51 -1.56
N TYR A 36 -8.31 3.58 -2.24
CA TYR A 36 -8.85 2.88 -3.39
C TYR A 36 -8.64 1.37 -3.20
N THR A 37 -9.69 0.60 -3.47
CA THR A 37 -9.64 -0.87 -3.34
C THR A 37 -9.71 -1.49 -4.73
N PHE A 38 -8.81 -2.43 -4.98
CA PHE A 38 -8.74 -3.15 -6.26
C PHE A 38 -8.39 -4.61 -6.03
N LYS A 39 -8.67 -5.44 -7.04
CA LYS A 39 -8.36 -6.87 -6.99
C LYS A 39 -6.88 -7.09 -7.24
N HIS A 40 -6.27 -7.99 -6.45
CA HIS A 40 -4.87 -8.30 -6.60
C HIS A 40 -4.64 -9.20 -7.83
N ASN A 41 -3.75 -8.81 -8.72
CA ASN A 41 -3.50 -9.50 -9.98
C ASN A 41 -2.96 -10.93 -9.81
N SER A 42 -2.27 -11.21 -8.72
CA SER A 42 -1.68 -12.53 -8.46
C SER A 42 -2.71 -13.61 -8.14
N ASP A 43 -3.92 -13.23 -7.73
CA ASP A 43 -4.99 -14.16 -7.37
C ASP A 43 -5.98 -14.30 -8.53
N PRO A 44 -5.97 -15.43 -9.27
CA PRO A 44 -6.86 -15.60 -10.40
C PRO A 44 -8.35 -15.72 -10.02
N SER A 45 -8.68 -16.00 -8.75
CA SER A 45 -10.07 -16.04 -8.31
C SER A 45 -10.73 -14.67 -8.27
N GLY A 46 -9.93 -13.61 -8.17
CA GLY A 46 -10.41 -12.24 -8.01
C GLY A 46 -10.98 -11.93 -6.62
N GLU A 47 -10.76 -12.80 -5.65
CA GLU A 47 -11.25 -12.62 -4.28
C GLU A 47 -10.26 -11.93 -3.35
N SER A 48 -8.99 -11.87 -3.72
CA SER A 48 -7.98 -11.12 -2.98
C SER A 48 -8.01 -9.65 -3.38
N GLU A 49 -8.01 -8.76 -2.40
CA GLU A 49 -8.12 -7.33 -2.61
C GLU A 49 -6.98 -6.58 -1.93
N VAL A 50 -6.65 -5.42 -2.48
CA VAL A 50 -5.69 -4.48 -1.91
C VAL A 50 -6.39 -3.13 -1.79
N SER A 51 -6.26 -2.51 -0.63
CA SER A 51 -6.72 -1.14 -0.43
C SER A 51 -5.51 -0.28 -0.12
N ASP A 52 -5.31 0.75 -0.92
CA ASP A 52 -4.15 1.62 -0.74
C ASP A 52 -4.48 3.10 -0.87
N MET A 53 -3.56 3.91 -0.40
CA MET A 53 -3.54 5.35 -0.59
C MET A 53 -2.08 5.79 -0.70
N TYR A 54 -1.81 6.90 -1.39
CA TYR A 54 -0.44 7.35 -1.53
C TYR A 54 -0.33 8.87 -1.58
N TRP A 55 0.88 9.33 -1.29
CA TRP A 55 1.30 10.73 -1.38
C TRP A 55 2.45 10.83 -2.34
N GLU A 56 2.35 11.76 -3.31
CA GLU A 56 3.41 12.04 -4.26
C GLU A 56 3.95 13.43 -4.00
N PHE A 57 5.27 13.52 -3.79
CA PHE A 57 5.98 14.77 -3.57
C PHE A 57 6.35 15.40 -4.91
N LYS A 58 6.65 16.71 -4.90
CA LYS A 58 6.99 17.46 -6.12
C LYS A 58 8.17 16.86 -6.88
N ASN A 59 9.14 16.30 -6.16
CA ASN A 59 10.32 15.66 -6.77
C ASN A 59 10.02 14.27 -7.34
N GLY A 60 8.79 13.76 -7.18
CA GLY A 60 8.37 12.45 -7.64
C GLY A 60 8.55 11.33 -6.64
N ASP A 61 9.02 11.61 -5.43
CA ASP A 61 9.06 10.61 -4.35
C ASP A 61 7.63 10.29 -3.92
N LYS A 62 7.42 9.06 -3.42
CA LYS A 62 6.10 8.59 -3.02
C LYS A 62 6.14 7.87 -1.69
N ILE A 63 5.05 8.01 -0.92
CA ILE A 63 4.75 7.16 0.23
C ILE A 63 3.46 6.42 -0.08
N LEU A 64 3.48 5.11 0.07
CA LEU A 64 2.32 4.24 -0.15
C LEU A 64 1.96 3.53 1.14
N LEU A 65 0.67 3.57 1.52
CA LEU A 65 0.11 2.76 2.60
C LEU A 65 -0.87 1.78 1.97
N ALA A 66 -0.70 0.49 2.24
CA ALA A 66 -1.54 -0.55 1.65
C ALA A 66 -1.98 -1.57 2.69
N CYS A 67 -3.23 -2.05 2.54
CA CYS A 67 -3.79 -3.15 3.31
C CYS A 67 -4.13 -4.29 2.35
N TYR A 68 -3.66 -5.49 2.65
CA TYR A 68 -3.88 -6.68 1.84
C TYR A 68 -4.92 -7.57 2.49
N ASN A 69 -5.91 -7.98 1.70
CA ASN A 69 -6.95 -8.91 2.11
C ASN A 69 -6.91 -10.11 1.17
N TRP A 70 -6.17 -11.14 1.56
CA TRP A 70 -5.98 -12.32 0.74
C TRP A 70 -7.16 -13.28 0.87
N ASN A 71 -7.58 -13.85 -0.26
CA ASN A 71 -8.46 -15.00 -0.25
C ASN A 71 -7.84 -16.10 0.63
N THR A 72 -8.62 -16.72 1.51
CA THR A 72 -8.09 -17.66 2.50
C THR A 72 -7.35 -18.84 1.85
N SER A 73 -7.93 -19.44 0.82
CA SER A 73 -7.34 -20.59 0.12
C SER A 73 -6.07 -20.19 -0.61
N PHE A 74 -6.11 -19.08 -1.33
CA PHE A 74 -4.95 -18.55 -2.07
C PHE A 74 -3.83 -18.16 -1.12
N GLY A 75 -4.15 -17.49 -0.03
CA GLY A 75 -3.16 -17.08 0.98
C GLY A 75 -2.46 -18.29 1.60
N LYS A 76 -3.20 -19.32 1.97
CA LYS A 76 -2.61 -20.55 2.52
C LYS A 76 -1.71 -21.23 1.51
N LYS A 77 -2.12 -21.31 0.25
CA LYS A 77 -1.35 -21.96 -0.81
C LYS A 77 -0.02 -21.24 -1.07
N LYS A 78 -0.01 -19.91 -1.02
CA LYS A 78 1.16 -19.08 -1.31
C LYS A 78 1.96 -18.68 -0.08
N GLY A 79 1.46 -18.94 1.12
CA GLY A 79 2.09 -18.50 2.35
C GLY A 79 1.90 -17.01 2.62
N TYR A 80 0.86 -16.38 2.05
CA TYR A 80 0.55 -14.97 2.25
C TYR A 80 -0.39 -14.79 3.42
N VAL A 81 -0.19 -13.73 4.18
CA VAL A 81 -1.05 -13.32 5.29
C VAL A 81 -1.52 -11.89 5.06
N ASP A 82 -2.68 -11.56 5.64
CA ASP A 82 -3.16 -10.18 5.61
C ASP A 82 -2.15 -9.28 6.32
N GLU A 83 -1.85 -8.13 5.72
CA GLU A 83 -0.80 -7.27 6.20
C GLU A 83 -1.05 -5.81 5.86
N MET A 84 -0.42 -4.93 6.66
CA MET A 84 -0.24 -3.53 6.31
C MET A 84 1.18 -3.37 5.77
N ARG A 85 1.29 -2.69 4.63
CA ARG A 85 2.60 -2.39 4.05
C ARG A 85 2.77 -0.89 3.88
N ILE A 86 3.92 -0.39 4.33
CA ILE A 86 4.34 1.00 4.12
C ILE A 86 5.52 0.96 3.17
N THR A 87 5.40 1.65 2.04
CA THR A 87 6.47 1.71 1.04
C THR A 87 6.85 3.17 0.79
N ILE A 88 8.15 3.44 0.84
CA ILE A 88 8.71 4.75 0.50
C ILE A 88 9.57 4.56 -0.74
N SER A 89 9.20 5.22 -1.83
CA SER A 89 9.90 5.13 -3.11
C SER A 89 10.48 6.48 -3.49
N SER A 90 11.73 6.49 -3.96
CA SER A 90 12.31 7.70 -4.54
C SER A 90 12.23 7.63 -6.06
N LYS A 91 12.00 8.78 -6.69
CA LYS A 91 11.99 8.89 -8.15
C LYS A 91 13.31 8.46 -8.76
N GLU A 92 14.43 8.84 -8.14
CA GLU A 92 15.76 8.48 -8.62
C GLU A 92 15.97 6.97 -8.61
N PHE A 93 15.55 6.30 -7.54
CA PHE A 93 15.65 4.85 -7.42
C PHE A 93 14.77 4.14 -8.45
N ASP A 94 13.53 4.61 -8.62
CA ASP A 94 12.59 4.05 -9.60
C ASP A 94 13.15 4.20 -11.02
N THR A 95 13.71 5.36 -11.35
CA THR A 95 14.33 5.60 -12.65
C THR A 95 15.52 4.67 -12.89
N PHE A 96 16.35 4.46 -11.87
CA PHE A 96 17.48 3.52 -11.94
C PHE A 96 17.01 2.11 -12.25
N LEU A 97 15.97 1.64 -11.55
CA LEU A 97 15.41 0.29 -11.78
C LEU A 97 14.83 0.11 -13.18
N LEU A 98 14.17 1.14 -13.71
CA LEU A 98 13.58 1.09 -15.04
C LEU A 98 14.63 1.05 -16.17
N ASN A 99 15.82 1.54 -15.90
CA ASN A 99 16.91 1.61 -16.90
C ASN A 99 17.85 0.39 -16.85
N GLU A 100 17.63 -0.51 -15.93
CA GLU A 100 18.35 -1.78 -15.91
C GLU A 100 17.67 -2.81 -16.80
#